data_4797f2b5d2ced5ffc7759a44106ac79a
#
_entry.id   4797f2b5d2ced5ffc7759a44106ac79a
#
_cell.length_a   1.000
_cell.length_b   1.000
_cell.length_c   1.000
_cell.angle_alpha   90.00
_cell.angle_beta   90.00
_cell.angle_gamma   90.00
#
_symmetry.space_group_name_H-M   'P 1'
#
loop_
_entity.id
_entity.type
_entity.pdbx_description
1 polymer ?
#
loop_
_entity_poly.entity_id
_entity_poly.type
_entity_poly.pdbx_seq_one_letter_code
_entity_poly.pdbx_strand_id
1 'polypeptide(L)'
;VVFEGDIEKMMKINADSEVINKSMTAKYICGEKQIPVPTKRRKWNNAIEFVGCAEHNLKNINVKIPLNVMTVVTGVSGSGKSTLVNEIIYKSLKKHFEGTSDKVGSFGKIQGSLMAIQNVEFINQNPIERSSRSNPVTYVKAFDDIRLLFAEQKLAKNRNLKPGYFSFNVAGGRCDNCQGSGTLKVEMQFMADIYLKCDVCNGSRYKEEALEIKFKGKNISDILNMSIDEVVEFLSNNKEGEFKTIIERIIAKMKPLQDVGLGYLQAGQPSSTLSGGEAQRIKLASFLINGNNEKPTLFIFDEPTTGLHFHDINKLLKAFDALINNGHSLIVIEHDPDVIKVADWIIDLGPEGGDKGGTIVATGTPEQICEVKESY
;
A
#
# COMPACT_ATOMS: atom_id res chain seq x y z
N VAL A 1 -13.04 24.94 3.97
CA VAL A 1 -14.29 24.21 3.66
C VAL A 1 -14.69 24.57 2.23
N VAL A 2 -14.81 23.57 1.36
CA VAL A 2 -15.22 23.78 -0.06
C VAL A 2 -16.75 23.75 -0.17
N PHE A 3 -17.41 22.90 0.61
CA PHE A 3 -18.86 22.77 0.69
C PHE A 3 -19.27 22.32 2.09
N GLU A 4 -20.38 22.87 2.58
CA GLU A 4 -21.04 22.48 3.82
C GLU A 4 -22.56 22.41 3.56
N GLY A 5 -23.16 21.24 3.77
CA GLY A 5 -24.58 20.98 3.51
C GLY A 5 -24.89 19.49 3.39
N ASP A 6 -26.15 19.19 3.10
CA ASP A 6 -26.62 17.82 2.87
C ASP A 6 -26.28 17.34 1.44
N ILE A 7 -26.32 16.01 1.24
CA ILE A 7 -26.01 15.37 -0.03
C ILE A 7 -26.98 15.83 -1.14
N GLU A 8 -28.27 16.02 -0.82
CA GLU A 8 -29.24 16.45 -1.82
C GLU A 8 -28.94 17.85 -2.38
N LYS A 9 -28.45 18.76 -1.53
CA LYS A 9 -27.97 20.08 -1.97
C LYS A 9 -26.73 19.96 -2.85
N MET A 10 -25.79 19.07 -2.48
CA MET A 10 -24.59 18.82 -3.29
C MET A 10 -24.95 18.26 -4.68
N MET A 11 -25.88 17.32 -4.76
CA MET A 11 -26.32 16.71 -6.03
C MET A 11 -27.05 17.71 -6.96
N LYS A 12 -27.60 18.79 -6.41
CA LYS A 12 -28.29 19.86 -7.18
C LYS A 12 -27.36 20.97 -7.65
N ILE A 13 -26.07 20.91 -7.30
CA ILE A 13 -25.08 21.91 -7.72
C ILE A 13 -24.77 21.70 -9.21
N ASN A 14 -24.80 22.77 -10.01
CA ASN A 14 -24.44 22.73 -11.42
C ASN A 14 -23.00 22.23 -11.63
N ALA A 15 -22.78 21.43 -12.65
CA ALA A 15 -21.47 20.86 -12.99
C ALA A 15 -20.36 21.91 -13.18
N ASP A 16 -20.71 23.10 -13.64
CA ASP A 16 -19.78 24.22 -13.83
C ASP A 16 -19.50 25.04 -12.57
N SER A 17 -20.06 24.64 -11.41
CA SER A 17 -19.87 25.40 -10.20
C SER A 17 -18.44 25.28 -9.67
N GLU A 18 -17.96 26.38 -9.06
CA GLU A 18 -16.63 26.42 -8.42
C GLU A 18 -16.47 25.34 -7.33
N VAL A 19 -17.58 24.94 -6.70
CA VAL A 19 -17.63 23.88 -5.67
C VAL A 19 -17.28 22.52 -6.28
N ILE A 20 -17.91 22.14 -7.41
CA ILE A 20 -17.62 20.86 -8.09
C ILE A 20 -16.17 20.87 -8.58
N ASN A 21 -15.70 21.97 -9.17
CA ASN A 21 -14.35 22.07 -9.66
C ASN A 21 -13.29 21.88 -8.57
N LYS A 22 -13.54 22.35 -7.34
CA LYS A 22 -12.62 22.27 -6.20
C LYS A 22 -12.83 21.05 -5.30
N SER A 23 -13.99 20.37 -5.35
CA SER A 23 -14.31 19.23 -4.48
C SER A 23 -14.24 17.91 -5.23
N MET A 24 -13.26 17.07 -4.87
CA MET A 24 -13.17 15.73 -5.41
C MET A 24 -14.36 14.86 -5.00
N THR A 25 -14.85 15.01 -3.77
CA THR A 25 -16.05 14.32 -3.28
C THR A 25 -17.29 14.68 -4.12
N ALA A 26 -17.49 15.99 -4.40
CA ALA A 26 -18.62 16.43 -5.22
C ALA A 26 -18.58 15.81 -6.62
N LYS A 27 -17.39 15.73 -7.25
CA LYS A 27 -17.23 15.10 -8.57
C LYS A 27 -17.68 13.64 -8.61
N TYR A 28 -17.45 12.87 -7.55
CA TYR A 28 -17.92 11.49 -7.47
C TYR A 28 -19.41 11.39 -7.14
N ILE A 29 -19.91 12.18 -6.18
CA ILE A 29 -21.33 12.17 -5.81
C ILE A 29 -22.24 12.65 -6.96
N CYS A 30 -21.82 13.68 -7.70
CA CYS A 30 -22.57 14.19 -8.84
C CYS A 30 -22.38 13.36 -10.14
N GLY A 31 -21.58 12.30 -10.08
CA GLY A 31 -21.36 11.40 -11.22
C GLY A 31 -20.40 11.94 -12.31
N GLU A 32 -19.75 13.09 -12.08
CA GLU A 32 -18.75 13.63 -13.02
C GLU A 32 -17.53 12.70 -13.10
N LYS A 33 -17.17 12.09 -11.97
CA LYS A 33 -16.15 11.05 -11.87
C LYS A 33 -16.76 9.77 -11.33
N GLN A 34 -16.34 8.64 -11.89
CA GLN A 34 -16.70 7.31 -11.42
C GLN A 34 -15.58 6.33 -11.72
N ILE A 35 -15.51 5.24 -10.98
CA ILE A 35 -14.68 4.09 -11.32
C ILE A 35 -15.45 3.29 -12.37
N PRO A 36 -14.95 3.21 -13.62
CA PRO A 36 -15.69 2.56 -14.69
C PRO A 36 -15.69 1.04 -14.51
N VAL A 37 -16.80 0.41 -14.87
CA VAL A 37 -16.84 -1.05 -15.02
C VAL A 37 -16.04 -1.43 -16.28
N PRO A 38 -15.10 -2.38 -16.19
CA PRO A 38 -14.33 -2.83 -17.34
C PRO A 38 -15.26 -3.41 -18.45
N THR A 39 -15.04 -3.01 -19.68
CA THR A 39 -15.82 -3.52 -20.83
C THR A 39 -15.49 -4.97 -21.16
N LYS A 40 -14.33 -5.46 -20.74
CA LYS A 40 -13.88 -6.85 -20.91
C LYS A 40 -13.16 -7.29 -19.66
N ARG A 41 -13.49 -8.50 -19.18
CA ARG A 41 -12.77 -9.15 -18.08
C ARG A 41 -11.53 -9.87 -18.61
N ARG A 42 -10.47 -9.94 -17.81
CA ARG A 42 -9.29 -10.72 -18.15
C ARG A 42 -9.67 -12.19 -18.22
N LYS A 43 -9.19 -12.87 -19.27
CA LYS A 43 -9.33 -14.32 -19.38
C LYS A 43 -8.19 -14.99 -18.62
N TRP A 44 -8.50 -16.09 -17.98
CA TRP A 44 -7.54 -16.91 -17.27
C TRP A 44 -7.59 -18.37 -17.77
N ASN A 45 -6.44 -19.03 -17.80
CA ASN A 45 -6.31 -20.44 -18.19
C ASN A 45 -5.75 -21.28 -17.04
N ASN A 46 -5.07 -20.65 -16.09
CA ASN A 46 -4.44 -21.27 -14.93
C ASN A 46 -5.24 -20.95 -13.66
N ALA A 47 -5.36 -21.93 -12.78
CA ALA A 47 -5.99 -21.76 -11.48
C ALA A 47 -5.36 -22.70 -10.47
N ILE A 48 -5.43 -22.32 -9.20
CA ILE A 48 -5.14 -23.17 -8.04
C ILE A 48 -6.48 -23.52 -7.39
N GLU A 49 -6.67 -24.77 -7.01
CA GLU A 49 -7.88 -25.21 -6.34
C GLU A 49 -7.54 -25.82 -4.98
N PHE A 50 -8.21 -25.31 -3.96
CA PHE A 50 -8.20 -25.84 -2.61
C PHE A 50 -9.45 -26.69 -2.41
N VAL A 51 -9.26 -27.96 -2.10
CA VAL A 51 -10.35 -28.95 -1.97
C VAL A 51 -10.54 -29.30 -0.50
N GLY A 52 -11.78 -29.28 -0.04
CA GLY A 52 -12.13 -29.72 1.29
C GLY A 52 -11.73 -28.76 2.40
N CYS A 53 -11.88 -27.45 2.20
CA CYS A 53 -11.59 -26.43 3.21
C CYS A 53 -12.62 -26.51 4.35
N ALA A 54 -12.16 -26.83 5.58
CA ALA A 54 -13.04 -27.13 6.71
C ALA A 54 -12.56 -26.53 8.05
N GLU A 55 -11.77 -25.45 7.99
CA GLU A 55 -11.32 -24.75 9.21
C GLU A 55 -12.41 -23.83 9.74
N HIS A 56 -12.54 -23.74 11.06
CA HIS A 56 -13.53 -22.92 11.76
C HIS A 56 -14.96 -23.17 11.25
N ASN A 57 -15.62 -22.17 10.69
CA ASN A 57 -16.99 -22.28 10.18
C ASN A 57 -17.10 -22.77 8.73
N LEU A 58 -15.97 -22.99 8.04
CA LEU A 58 -15.99 -23.47 6.65
C LEU A 58 -16.54 -24.90 6.55
N LYS A 59 -17.50 -25.11 5.65
CA LYS A 59 -18.27 -26.34 5.51
C LYS A 59 -17.75 -27.25 4.40
N ASN A 60 -16.47 -27.64 4.48
CA ASN A 60 -15.83 -28.56 3.52
C ASN A 60 -15.95 -28.07 2.06
N ILE A 61 -15.66 -26.79 1.85
CA ILE A 61 -15.84 -26.15 0.56
C ILE A 61 -14.63 -26.37 -0.38
N ASN A 62 -14.90 -26.35 -1.69
CA ASN A 62 -13.88 -26.37 -2.72
C ASN A 62 -13.79 -24.99 -3.35
N VAL A 63 -12.58 -24.41 -3.40
CA VAL A 63 -12.35 -23.04 -3.87
C VAL A 63 -11.34 -23.04 -4.99
N LYS A 64 -11.73 -22.49 -6.15
CA LYS A 64 -10.87 -22.33 -7.31
C LYS A 64 -10.46 -20.87 -7.46
N ILE A 65 -9.16 -20.62 -7.49
CA ILE A 65 -8.53 -19.29 -7.56
C ILE A 65 -7.87 -19.14 -8.92
N PRO A 66 -8.46 -18.35 -9.83
CA PRO A 66 -7.83 -17.99 -11.10
C PRO A 66 -6.51 -17.23 -10.89
N LEU A 67 -5.56 -17.45 -11.78
CA LEU A 67 -4.25 -16.78 -11.76
C LEU A 67 -4.15 -15.71 -12.86
N ASN A 68 -3.23 -14.73 -12.67
CA ASN A 68 -3.02 -13.55 -13.53
C ASN A 68 -4.25 -12.66 -13.71
N VAL A 69 -5.10 -12.64 -12.70
CA VAL A 69 -6.33 -11.83 -12.64
C VAL A 69 -6.53 -11.30 -11.23
N MET A 70 -7.50 -10.40 -11.05
CA MET A 70 -7.96 -9.95 -9.75
C MET A 70 -9.17 -10.78 -9.31
N THR A 71 -8.97 -11.62 -8.30
CA THR A 71 -10.04 -12.36 -7.63
C THR A 71 -10.46 -11.60 -6.37
N VAL A 72 -11.74 -11.25 -6.25
CA VAL A 72 -12.29 -10.65 -5.03
C VAL A 72 -13.01 -11.71 -4.23
N VAL A 73 -12.68 -11.82 -2.94
CA VAL A 73 -13.38 -12.66 -1.96
C VAL A 73 -14.30 -11.75 -1.15
N THR A 74 -15.61 -11.92 -1.34
CA THR A 74 -16.65 -11.11 -0.72
C THR A 74 -17.59 -11.96 0.15
N GLY A 75 -18.57 -11.32 0.76
CA GLY A 75 -19.57 -11.93 1.64
C GLY A 75 -19.72 -11.19 2.95
N VAL A 76 -20.78 -11.49 3.69
CA VAL A 76 -21.08 -10.83 4.98
C VAL A 76 -19.98 -11.03 6.04
N SER A 77 -19.98 -10.19 7.06
CA SER A 77 -19.01 -10.33 8.16
C SER A 77 -19.21 -11.70 8.86
N GLY A 78 -18.08 -12.38 9.16
CA GLY A 78 -18.13 -13.73 9.77
C GLY A 78 -18.48 -14.87 8.81
N SER A 79 -18.60 -14.66 7.50
CA SER A 79 -18.88 -15.72 6.52
C SER A 79 -17.71 -16.70 6.28
N GLY A 80 -16.51 -16.40 6.80
CA GLY A 80 -15.33 -17.27 6.67
C GLY A 80 -14.26 -16.76 5.72
N LYS A 81 -14.36 -15.53 5.19
CA LYS A 81 -13.37 -14.94 4.25
C LYS A 81 -11.95 -15.01 4.77
N SER A 82 -11.69 -14.46 5.95
CA SER A 82 -10.34 -14.43 6.56
C SER A 82 -9.85 -15.84 6.90
N THR A 83 -10.75 -16.75 7.32
CA THR A 83 -10.41 -18.16 7.56
C THR A 83 -9.95 -18.82 6.26
N LEU A 84 -10.70 -18.67 5.18
CA LEU A 84 -10.33 -19.23 3.88
C LEU A 84 -9.01 -18.64 3.38
N VAL A 85 -8.90 -17.31 3.35
CA VAL A 85 -7.78 -16.65 2.67
C VAL A 85 -6.52 -16.67 3.52
N ASN A 86 -6.59 -16.33 4.82
CA ASN A 86 -5.40 -16.28 5.67
C ASN A 86 -5.02 -17.65 6.23
N GLU A 87 -5.96 -18.36 6.89
CA GLU A 87 -5.63 -19.58 7.60
C GLU A 87 -5.35 -20.77 6.66
N ILE A 88 -6.02 -20.83 5.50
CA ILE A 88 -5.85 -21.93 4.55
C ILE A 88 -4.97 -21.51 3.38
N ILE A 89 -5.41 -20.56 2.54
CA ILE A 89 -4.72 -20.24 1.28
C ILE A 89 -3.31 -19.71 1.55
N TYR A 90 -3.19 -18.60 2.28
CA TYR A 90 -1.91 -17.97 2.55
C TYR A 90 -0.93 -18.89 3.27
N LYS A 91 -1.34 -19.44 4.43
CA LYS A 91 -0.44 -20.26 5.26
C LYS A 91 0.00 -21.53 4.55
N SER A 92 -0.86 -22.18 3.74
CA SER A 92 -0.49 -23.36 2.99
C SER A 92 0.50 -23.04 1.85
N LEU A 93 0.28 -21.97 1.10
CA LEU A 93 1.19 -21.54 0.05
C LEU A 93 2.52 -21.08 0.63
N LYS A 94 2.52 -20.32 1.73
CA LYS A 94 3.72 -19.93 2.44
C LYS A 94 4.53 -21.15 2.89
N LYS A 95 3.88 -22.13 3.48
CA LYS A 95 4.53 -23.40 3.84
C LYS A 95 5.11 -24.12 2.63
N HIS A 96 4.44 -24.08 1.49
CA HIS A 96 4.91 -24.71 0.26
C HIS A 96 6.17 -24.02 -0.29
N PHE A 97 6.23 -22.68 -0.33
CA PHE A 97 7.34 -21.93 -0.94
C PHE A 97 8.51 -21.68 0.01
N GLU A 98 8.23 -21.45 1.31
CA GLU A 98 9.26 -21.07 2.30
C GLU A 98 9.62 -22.24 3.23
N GLY A 99 8.88 -23.33 3.23
CA GLY A 99 9.10 -24.50 4.10
C GLY A 99 8.66 -24.29 5.56
N THR A 100 8.33 -23.07 5.95
CA THR A 100 7.94 -22.68 7.31
C THR A 100 6.64 -21.90 7.29
N SER A 101 5.70 -22.23 8.17
CA SER A 101 4.53 -21.39 8.44
C SER A 101 3.98 -21.73 9.83
N ASP A 102 3.13 -20.86 10.34
CA ASP A 102 2.25 -21.17 11.46
C ASP A 102 1.35 -22.37 11.10
N LYS A 103 0.62 -22.87 12.09
CA LYS A 103 -0.35 -23.96 11.87
C LYS A 103 -1.29 -23.60 10.71
N VAL A 104 -1.31 -24.45 9.68
CA VAL A 104 -2.20 -24.31 8.53
C VAL A 104 -3.59 -24.82 8.89
N GLY A 105 -4.62 -24.12 8.46
CA GLY A 105 -6.01 -24.53 8.64
C GLY A 105 -6.34 -25.86 7.93
N SER A 106 -7.45 -26.49 8.32
CA SER A 106 -7.85 -27.80 7.82
C SER A 106 -8.35 -27.73 6.38
N PHE A 107 -7.73 -28.49 5.48
CA PHE A 107 -8.19 -28.74 4.11
C PHE A 107 -7.68 -30.09 3.62
N GLY A 108 -8.26 -30.61 2.51
CA GLY A 108 -7.87 -31.91 1.97
C GLY A 108 -6.61 -31.86 1.10
N LYS A 109 -6.62 -31.15 -0.01
CA LYS A 109 -5.50 -31.04 -0.95
C LYS A 109 -5.50 -29.74 -1.76
N ILE A 110 -4.33 -29.40 -2.30
CA ILE A 110 -4.15 -28.37 -3.33
C ILE A 110 -3.96 -29.08 -4.66
N GLN A 111 -4.61 -28.56 -5.71
CA GLN A 111 -4.46 -29.06 -7.08
C GLN A 111 -4.46 -27.91 -8.10
N GLY A 112 -4.12 -28.19 -9.36
CA GLY A 112 -4.09 -27.21 -10.44
C GLY A 112 -2.70 -26.63 -10.68
N SER A 113 -2.63 -25.38 -11.14
CA SER A 113 -1.44 -24.74 -11.69
C SER A 113 -0.52 -24.10 -10.62
N LEU A 114 -0.18 -24.84 -9.56
CA LEU A 114 0.65 -24.33 -8.46
C LEU A 114 2.03 -23.84 -8.93
N MET A 115 2.59 -24.48 -9.95
CA MET A 115 3.90 -24.09 -10.56
C MET A 115 3.85 -22.74 -11.30
N ALA A 116 2.67 -22.18 -11.54
CA ALA A 116 2.52 -20.87 -12.20
C ALA A 116 2.79 -19.70 -11.26
N ILE A 117 2.90 -19.92 -9.95
CA ILE A 117 3.33 -18.96 -8.95
C ILE A 117 4.58 -19.47 -8.23
N GLN A 118 5.42 -18.58 -7.74
CA GLN A 118 6.67 -18.91 -7.05
C GLN A 118 6.77 -18.25 -5.67
N ASN A 119 5.84 -17.38 -5.33
CA ASN A 119 5.79 -16.71 -4.04
C ASN A 119 4.34 -16.33 -3.67
N VAL A 120 4.10 -16.09 -2.40
CA VAL A 120 2.83 -15.56 -1.86
C VAL A 120 3.12 -14.45 -0.86
N GLU A 121 2.46 -13.32 -1.01
CA GLU A 121 2.61 -12.16 -0.12
C GLU A 121 1.25 -11.76 0.46
N PHE A 122 1.20 -11.61 1.79
CA PHE A 122 -0.01 -11.15 2.49
C PHE A 122 0.17 -9.70 2.93
N ILE A 123 -0.57 -8.81 2.30
CA ILE A 123 -0.49 -7.36 2.52
C ILE A 123 -1.70 -6.94 3.35
N ASN A 124 -1.51 -6.90 4.65
CA ASN A 124 -2.50 -6.47 5.62
C ASN A 124 -2.19 -5.08 6.18
N GLN A 125 -3.09 -4.59 7.03
CA GLN A 125 -2.98 -3.31 7.72
C GLN A 125 -2.00 -3.32 8.90
N ASN A 126 -1.28 -4.42 9.13
CA ASN A 126 -0.26 -4.47 10.17
C ASN A 126 0.81 -3.42 9.92
N PRO A 127 1.20 -2.67 10.93
CA PRO A 127 2.22 -1.63 10.78
C PRO A 127 3.48 -2.17 10.11
N ILE A 128 4.06 -1.40 9.23
CA ILE A 128 5.46 -1.53 8.86
C ILE A 128 6.23 -1.40 10.17
N GLU A 129 7.33 -2.16 10.36
CA GLU A 129 8.10 -2.15 11.61
C GLU A 129 7.98 -0.83 12.38
N ARG A 130 7.42 -0.89 13.60
CA ARG A 130 7.17 0.29 14.44
C ARG A 130 8.50 0.88 14.93
N SER A 131 9.22 1.49 14.02
CA SER A 131 10.47 2.17 14.30
C SER A 131 10.32 3.65 13.98
N SER A 132 10.74 4.51 14.90
CA SER A 132 10.89 5.95 14.64
C SER A 132 11.93 6.25 13.54
N ARG A 133 12.69 5.24 13.13
CA ARG A 133 13.77 5.27 12.15
C ARG A 133 13.37 4.71 10.78
N SER A 134 12.18 4.14 10.65
CA SER A 134 11.60 3.74 9.37
C SER A 134 10.65 4.82 8.89
N ASN A 135 10.67 5.11 7.59
CA ASN A 135 9.80 6.10 6.94
C ASN A 135 9.58 5.73 5.48
N PRO A 136 8.65 6.40 4.76
CA PRO A 136 8.33 6.05 3.37
C PRO A 136 9.56 5.98 2.46
N VAL A 137 10.47 6.97 2.50
CA VAL A 137 11.63 6.98 1.60
C VAL A 137 12.70 5.94 1.94
N THR A 138 12.81 5.51 3.21
CA THR A 138 13.70 4.40 3.57
C THR A 138 13.12 3.06 3.11
N TYR A 139 11.81 2.90 3.23
CA TYR A 139 11.15 1.66 2.85
C TYR A 139 11.26 1.39 1.34
N VAL A 140 11.05 2.41 0.51
CA VAL A 140 11.23 2.31 -0.95
C VAL A 140 12.68 2.45 -1.40
N LYS A 141 13.65 2.50 -0.47
CA LYS A 141 15.10 2.63 -0.73
C LYS A 141 15.48 3.90 -1.53
N ALA A 142 14.64 4.91 -1.55
CA ALA A 142 14.95 6.22 -2.16
C ALA A 142 15.94 7.01 -1.30
N PHE A 143 15.93 6.79 0.01
CA PHE A 143 16.80 7.50 0.95
C PHE A 143 18.30 7.25 0.70
N ASP A 144 18.68 6.10 0.16
CA ASP A 144 20.07 5.79 -0.18
C ASP A 144 20.59 6.71 -1.29
N ASP A 145 19.77 6.96 -2.32
CA ASP A 145 20.10 7.87 -3.40
C ASP A 145 20.01 9.34 -2.94
N ILE A 146 19.09 9.70 -2.03
CA ILE A 146 19.04 11.03 -1.41
C ILE A 146 20.34 11.31 -0.64
N ARG A 147 20.80 10.37 0.19
CA ARG A 147 22.09 10.50 0.91
C ARG A 147 23.26 10.65 -0.05
N LEU A 148 23.28 9.91 -1.15
CA LEU A 148 24.28 10.02 -2.20
C LEU A 148 24.26 11.41 -2.83
N LEU A 149 23.08 11.95 -3.16
CA LEU A 149 22.93 13.30 -3.72
C LEU A 149 23.58 14.38 -2.84
N PHE A 150 23.39 14.28 -1.51
CA PHE A 150 24.02 15.24 -0.58
C PHE A 150 25.51 15.00 -0.41
N ALA A 151 25.99 13.75 -0.43
CA ALA A 151 27.43 13.44 -0.35
C ALA A 151 28.21 13.92 -1.59
N GLU A 152 27.57 13.98 -2.75
CA GLU A 152 28.15 14.48 -4.00
C GLU A 152 28.24 16.01 -4.09
N GLN A 153 27.67 16.77 -3.14
CA GLN A 153 27.78 18.22 -3.13
C GLN A 153 29.23 18.67 -2.86
N LYS A 154 29.67 19.77 -3.50
CA LYS A 154 31.04 20.27 -3.40
C LYS A 154 31.53 20.44 -1.95
N LEU A 155 30.70 21.02 -1.09
CA LEU A 155 31.04 21.20 0.32
C LEU A 155 31.19 19.88 1.07
N ALA A 156 30.34 18.88 0.77
CA ALA A 156 30.42 17.53 1.35
C ALA A 156 31.73 16.83 0.90
N LYS A 157 32.07 16.90 -0.38
CA LYS A 157 33.33 16.38 -0.94
C LYS A 157 34.54 17.01 -0.29
N ASN A 158 34.57 18.34 -0.13
CA ASN A 158 35.67 19.06 0.53
C ASN A 158 35.86 18.63 1.99
N ARG A 159 34.77 18.29 2.68
CA ARG A 159 34.81 17.81 4.08
C ARG A 159 34.93 16.28 4.16
N ASN A 160 35.06 15.56 3.04
CA ASN A 160 35.12 14.10 2.94
C ASN A 160 33.92 13.40 3.61
N LEU A 161 32.72 14.00 3.51
CA LEU A 161 31.49 13.44 4.08
C LEU A 161 30.92 12.39 3.14
N LYS A 162 30.84 11.15 3.61
CA LYS A 162 30.32 10.01 2.85
C LYS A 162 28.79 9.91 2.97
N PRO A 163 28.07 9.16 2.10
CA PRO A 163 26.62 9.00 2.20
C PRO A 163 26.13 8.53 3.57
N GLY A 164 26.91 7.73 4.30
CA GLY A 164 26.61 7.30 5.66
C GLY A 164 26.49 8.45 6.65
N TYR A 165 27.21 9.55 6.45
CA TYR A 165 27.14 10.74 7.30
C TYR A 165 25.74 11.39 7.30
N PHE A 166 25.04 11.29 6.18
CA PHE A 166 23.68 11.79 5.99
C PHE A 166 22.58 10.82 6.45
N SER A 167 22.95 9.71 7.11
CA SER A 167 21.99 8.78 7.68
C SER A 167 21.58 9.22 9.09
N PHE A 168 20.27 9.28 9.35
CA PHE A 168 19.77 9.47 10.71
C PHE A 168 19.80 8.17 11.56
N ASN A 169 20.13 7.02 10.95
CA ASN A 169 20.20 5.72 11.62
C ASN A 169 21.61 5.38 12.13
N VAL A 170 22.65 6.02 11.61
CA VAL A 170 24.07 5.72 11.90
C VAL A 170 24.72 6.93 12.54
N ALA A 171 25.70 6.72 13.41
CA ALA A 171 26.50 7.81 13.96
C ALA A 171 27.24 8.55 12.87
N GLY A 172 27.37 9.87 13.02
CA GLY A 172 27.96 10.78 12.03
C GLY A 172 27.29 12.14 12.09
N GLY A 173 26.56 12.50 11.04
CA GLY A 173 25.81 13.77 10.98
C GLY A 173 24.46 13.77 11.69
N ARG A 174 24.01 12.65 12.29
CA ARG A 174 22.79 12.61 13.09
C ARG A 174 22.94 13.35 14.42
N CYS A 175 21.87 13.92 14.92
CA CYS A 175 21.83 14.52 16.25
C CYS A 175 22.10 13.43 17.32
N ASP A 176 23.08 13.67 18.19
CA ASP A 176 23.47 12.71 19.23
C ASP A 176 22.43 12.63 20.35
N ASN A 177 21.72 13.71 20.68
CA ASN A 177 20.72 13.77 21.71
C ASN A 177 19.51 12.86 21.41
N CYS A 178 18.86 13.04 20.27
CA CYS A 178 17.73 12.21 19.86
C CYS A 178 18.13 11.00 19.00
N GLN A 179 19.42 10.81 18.77
CA GLN A 179 19.97 9.73 17.94
C GLN A 179 19.32 9.60 16.55
N GLY A 180 18.92 10.74 15.97
CA GLY A 180 18.33 10.81 14.66
C GLY A 180 16.81 10.61 14.59
N SER A 181 16.11 10.42 15.73
CA SER A 181 14.65 10.31 15.75
C SER A 181 13.94 11.65 15.52
N GLY A 182 14.59 12.77 15.87
CA GLY A 182 13.99 14.10 15.85
C GLY A 182 13.12 14.39 17.08
N THR A 183 12.79 13.38 17.86
CA THR A 183 11.97 13.45 19.07
C THR A 183 12.62 12.69 20.22
N LEU A 184 12.25 13.03 21.43
CA LEU A 184 12.61 12.34 22.65
C LEU A 184 11.37 11.64 23.19
N LYS A 185 11.48 10.34 23.46
CA LYS A 185 10.41 9.53 24.04
C LYS A 185 10.42 9.74 25.56
N VAL A 186 9.31 10.14 26.15
CA VAL A 186 9.07 10.16 27.58
C VAL A 186 8.11 9.02 27.91
N GLU A 187 8.64 8.01 28.59
CA GLU A 187 7.85 6.85 28.99
C GLU A 187 6.96 7.20 30.18
N MET A 188 5.69 6.90 30.05
CA MET A 188 4.67 7.15 31.09
C MET A 188 4.20 5.81 31.65
N GLN A 189 4.27 5.63 32.98
CA GLN A 189 3.95 4.34 33.62
C GLN A 189 2.49 3.88 33.44
N PHE A 190 1.55 4.82 33.30
CA PHE A 190 0.11 4.52 33.26
C PHE A 190 -0.62 5.15 32.07
N MET A 191 0.08 5.79 31.13
CA MET A 191 -0.48 6.43 29.95
C MET A 191 0.39 6.11 28.71
N ALA A 192 -0.11 6.46 27.54
CA ALA A 192 0.67 6.34 26.31
C ALA A 192 1.94 7.21 26.37
N ASP A 193 3.04 6.71 25.81
CA ASP A 193 4.30 7.44 25.74
C ASP A 193 4.13 8.77 25.02
N ILE A 194 4.79 9.82 25.52
CA ILE A 194 4.78 11.15 24.92
C ILE A 194 6.08 11.32 24.12
N TYR A 195 5.94 11.86 22.90
CA TYR A 195 7.07 12.18 22.04
C TYR A 195 7.23 13.69 21.96
N LEU A 196 8.29 14.20 22.61
CA LEU A 196 8.63 15.63 22.59
C LEU A 196 9.63 15.92 21.48
N LYS A 197 9.48 17.06 20.82
CA LYS A 197 10.44 17.51 19.82
C LYS A 197 11.81 17.69 20.49
N CYS A 198 12.89 17.18 19.87
CA CYS A 198 14.25 17.31 20.41
C CYS A 198 14.64 18.80 20.41
N ASP A 199 15.02 19.30 21.58
CA ASP A 199 15.43 20.68 21.82
C ASP A 199 16.79 21.03 21.19
N VAL A 200 17.71 20.05 21.08
CA VAL A 200 19.04 20.26 20.48
C VAL A 200 18.96 20.44 18.96
N CYS A 201 18.27 19.55 18.26
CA CYS A 201 18.18 19.62 16.79
C CYS A 201 16.89 20.25 16.28
N ASN A 202 15.99 20.68 17.15
CA ASN A 202 14.69 21.23 16.79
C ASN A 202 13.90 20.36 15.80
N GLY A 203 13.99 19.02 15.96
CA GLY A 203 13.30 18.05 15.12
C GLY A 203 13.95 17.77 13.76
N SER A 204 15.06 18.44 13.40
CA SER A 204 15.77 18.25 12.13
C SER A 204 16.41 16.87 11.98
N ARG A 205 16.65 16.14 13.10
CA ARG A 205 17.34 14.84 13.19
C ARG A 205 18.86 14.90 13.01
N TYR A 206 19.43 16.02 12.57
CA TYR A 206 20.82 16.16 12.16
C TYR A 206 21.55 17.21 12.99
N LYS A 207 22.87 17.11 12.98
CA LYS A 207 23.80 18.15 13.43
C LYS A 207 23.83 19.29 12.42
N GLU A 208 24.27 20.46 12.86
CA GLU A 208 24.31 21.67 12.04
C GLU A 208 25.24 21.50 10.82
N GLU A 209 26.38 20.81 10.99
CA GLU A 209 27.34 20.56 9.91
C GLU A 209 26.73 19.73 8.76
N ALA A 210 25.78 18.83 9.05
CA ALA A 210 25.05 18.09 8.02
C ALA A 210 24.01 18.97 7.30
N LEU A 211 23.40 19.92 8.02
CA LEU A 211 22.40 20.85 7.50
C LEU A 211 23.00 21.99 6.65
N GLU A 212 24.30 22.29 6.83
CA GLU A 212 25.02 23.21 5.97
C GLU A 212 25.13 22.71 4.51
N ILE A 213 25.13 21.40 4.31
CA ILE A 213 25.16 20.82 2.97
C ILE A 213 23.80 20.97 2.31
N LYS A 214 23.76 21.68 1.18
CA LYS A 214 22.52 22.00 0.48
C LYS A 214 22.58 21.59 -0.99
N PHE A 215 21.49 21.04 -1.49
CA PHE A 215 21.21 20.87 -2.91
C PHE A 215 20.13 21.88 -3.32
N LYS A 216 20.47 22.79 -4.25
CA LYS A 216 19.54 23.84 -4.73
C LYS A 216 18.84 24.61 -3.58
N GLY A 217 19.61 24.95 -2.53
CA GLY A 217 19.12 25.71 -1.37
C GLY A 217 18.42 24.89 -0.27
N LYS A 218 18.13 23.61 -0.48
CA LYS A 218 17.49 22.71 0.48
C LYS A 218 18.50 21.77 1.11
N ASN A 219 18.48 21.60 2.44
CA ASN A 219 19.26 20.60 3.15
C ASN A 219 18.50 19.26 3.24
N ILE A 220 19.12 18.23 3.78
CA ILE A 220 18.52 16.90 3.88
C ILE A 220 17.28 16.87 4.77
N SER A 221 17.24 17.66 5.84
CA SER A 221 16.05 17.77 6.70
C SER A 221 14.89 18.44 5.99
N ASP A 222 15.16 19.45 5.16
CA ASP A 222 14.13 20.09 4.33
C ASP A 222 13.48 19.07 3.40
N ILE A 223 14.26 18.22 2.72
CA ILE A 223 13.75 17.15 1.83
C ILE A 223 12.90 16.15 2.60
N LEU A 224 13.32 15.74 3.81
CA LEU A 224 12.55 14.78 4.63
C LEU A 224 11.24 15.38 5.15
N ASN A 225 11.14 16.70 5.29
CA ASN A 225 9.94 17.40 5.75
C ASN A 225 8.97 17.74 4.61
N MET A 226 9.40 17.69 3.35
CA MET A 226 8.52 17.81 2.19
C MET A 226 7.59 16.60 2.08
N SER A 227 6.41 16.81 1.50
CA SER A 227 5.58 15.71 1.01
C SER A 227 6.27 14.98 -0.14
N ILE A 228 5.85 13.74 -0.41
CA ILE A 228 6.37 12.96 -1.54
C ILE A 228 6.15 13.71 -2.86
N ASP A 229 4.98 14.35 -3.03
CA ASP A 229 4.66 15.15 -4.21
C ASP A 229 5.62 16.33 -4.36
N GLU A 230 5.86 17.08 -3.28
CA GLU A 230 6.80 18.21 -3.29
C GLU A 230 8.25 17.79 -3.58
N VAL A 231 8.69 16.63 -3.04
CA VAL A 231 10.04 16.10 -3.34
C VAL A 231 10.18 15.75 -4.81
N VAL A 232 9.19 15.04 -5.37
CA VAL A 232 9.21 14.65 -6.79
C VAL A 232 9.17 15.88 -7.69
N GLU A 233 8.35 16.88 -7.38
CA GLU A 233 8.28 18.13 -8.12
C GLU A 233 9.60 18.91 -8.03
N PHE A 234 10.14 19.11 -6.81
CA PHE A 234 11.41 19.80 -6.59
C PHE A 234 12.56 19.14 -7.35
N LEU A 235 12.68 17.82 -7.30
CA LEU A 235 13.71 17.08 -8.00
C LEU A 235 13.52 17.13 -9.52
N SER A 236 12.29 17.04 -10.01
CA SER A 236 11.96 17.12 -11.44
C SER A 236 12.34 18.47 -12.04
N ASN A 237 12.11 19.57 -11.30
CA ASN A 237 12.49 20.93 -11.70
C ASN A 237 14.00 21.17 -11.66
N ASN A 238 14.78 20.29 -11.00
CA ASN A 238 16.23 20.41 -10.82
C ASN A 238 17.01 19.20 -11.38
N LYS A 239 16.44 18.45 -12.32
CA LYS A 239 17.02 17.20 -12.84
C LYS A 239 18.15 17.38 -13.88
N GLU A 240 18.49 18.61 -14.26
CA GLU A 240 19.53 18.87 -15.23
C GLU A 240 20.92 18.92 -14.59
N GLY A 241 21.98 18.60 -15.38
CA GLY A 241 23.37 18.65 -14.95
C GLY A 241 23.92 17.33 -14.41
N GLU A 242 24.98 17.42 -13.62
CA GLU A 242 25.78 16.26 -13.15
C GLU A 242 25.02 15.25 -12.27
N PHE A 243 23.94 15.69 -11.60
CA PHE A 243 23.15 14.85 -10.68
C PHE A 243 21.95 14.18 -11.35
N LYS A 244 21.75 14.33 -12.66
CA LYS A 244 20.59 13.84 -13.40
C LYS A 244 20.27 12.37 -13.09
N THR A 245 21.26 11.49 -13.19
CA THR A 245 21.08 10.04 -12.98
C THR A 245 20.65 9.70 -11.55
N ILE A 246 21.21 10.41 -10.55
CA ILE A 246 20.83 10.19 -9.14
C ILE A 246 19.38 10.65 -8.91
N ILE A 247 19.03 11.81 -9.44
CA ILE A 247 17.67 12.38 -9.32
C ILE A 247 16.64 11.50 -9.99
N GLU A 248 16.91 10.99 -11.20
CA GLU A 248 16.02 10.07 -11.90
C GLU A 248 15.78 8.79 -11.10
N ARG A 249 16.81 8.23 -10.43
CA ARG A 249 16.64 7.08 -9.54
C ARG A 249 15.77 7.39 -8.32
N ILE A 250 15.95 8.56 -7.70
CA ILE A 250 15.11 8.98 -6.56
C ILE A 250 13.65 9.09 -7.02
N ILE A 251 13.39 9.80 -8.12
CA ILE A 251 12.04 9.97 -8.66
C ILE A 251 11.42 8.62 -9.01
N ALA A 252 12.15 7.72 -9.68
CA ALA A 252 11.66 6.40 -10.04
C ALA A 252 11.24 5.56 -8.83
N LYS A 253 11.95 5.68 -7.69
CA LYS A 253 11.60 4.99 -6.44
C LYS A 253 10.45 5.67 -5.67
N MET A 254 10.25 6.98 -5.85
CA MET A 254 9.18 7.72 -5.16
C MET A 254 7.86 7.72 -5.94
N LYS A 255 7.91 7.62 -7.28
CA LYS A 255 6.73 7.61 -8.15
C LYS A 255 5.67 6.58 -7.75
N PRO A 256 6.01 5.32 -7.42
CA PRO A 256 5.02 4.34 -6.96
C PRO A 256 4.27 4.75 -5.69
N LEU A 257 4.88 5.54 -4.79
CA LEU A 257 4.17 6.09 -3.63
C LEU A 257 3.08 7.09 -4.05
N GLN A 258 3.33 7.91 -5.08
CA GLN A 258 2.31 8.79 -5.66
C GLN A 258 1.20 7.98 -6.34
N ASP A 259 1.59 6.93 -7.08
CA ASP A 259 0.68 6.08 -7.86
C ASP A 259 -0.31 5.33 -6.95
N VAL A 260 0.09 4.99 -5.70
CA VAL A 260 -0.81 4.41 -4.69
C VAL A 260 -1.53 5.46 -3.83
N GLY A 261 -1.45 6.74 -4.18
CA GLY A 261 -2.16 7.83 -3.49
C GLY A 261 -1.53 8.32 -2.19
N LEU A 262 -0.22 8.12 -2.00
CA LEU A 262 0.51 8.54 -0.81
C LEU A 262 1.35 9.82 -1.02
N GLY A 263 1.11 10.57 -2.09
CA GLY A 263 1.87 11.77 -2.42
C GLY A 263 1.85 12.86 -1.35
N TYR A 264 0.80 12.91 -0.53
CA TYR A 264 0.64 13.86 0.58
C TYR A 264 1.50 13.54 1.82
N LEU A 265 1.99 12.30 1.98
CA LEU A 265 2.81 11.92 3.13
C LEU A 265 4.15 12.66 3.11
N GLN A 266 4.63 13.05 4.30
CA GLN A 266 5.99 13.56 4.40
C GLN A 266 7.01 12.45 4.10
N ALA A 267 8.02 12.76 3.30
CA ALA A 267 9.06 11.81 2.91
C ALA A 267 9.75 11.15 4.11
N GLY A 268 10.00 11.91 5.17
CA GLY A 268 10.58 11.46 6.42
C GLY A 268 9.58 11.10 7.54
N GLN A 269 8.28 10.95 7.26
CA GLN A 269 7.29 10.64 8.28
C GLN A 269 7.59 9.31 8.99
N PRO A 270 7.67 9.27 10.33
CA PRO A 270 7.93 8.03 11.05
C PRO A 270 6.85 6.97 10.78
N SER A 271 7.26 5.72 10.56
CA SER A 271 6.31 4.62 10.30
C SER A 271 5.33 4.36 11.45
N SER A 272 5.70 4.73 12.67
CA SER A 272 4.82 4.65 13.84
C SER A 272 3.63 5.59 13.82
N THR A 273 3.65 6.62 12.97
CA THR A 273 2.56 7.62 12.82
C THR A 273 1.65 7.31 11.63
N LEU A 274 1.97 6.29 10.86
CA LEU A 274 1.17 5.88 9.70
C LEU A 274 -0.07 5.12 10.13
N SER A 275 -1.18 5.37 9.45
CA SER A 275 -2.38 4.53 9.55
C SER A 275 -2.13 3.14 8.94
N GLY A 276 -2.96 2.15 9.30
CA GLY A 276 -2.85 0.80 8.74
C GLY A 276 -2.94 0.78 7.21
N GLY A 277 -3.87 1.56 6.64
CA GLY A 277 -4.02 1.68 5.19
C GLY A 277 -2.84 2.37 4.50
N GLU A 278 -2.21 3.37 5.12
CA GLU A 278 -0.98 3.99 4.60
C GLU A 278 0.18 2.99 4.59
N ALA A 279 0.36 2.25 5.70
CA ALA A 279 1.37 1.20 5.80
C ALA A 279 1.18 0.12 4.72
N GLN A 280 -0.05 -0.31 4.50
CA GLN A 280 -0.40 -1.29 3.46
C GLN A 280 -0.04 -0.78 2.05
N ARG A 281 -0.36 0.48 1.74
CA ARG A 281 -0.04 1.08 0.44
C ARG A 281 1.45 1.33 0.23
N ILE A 282 2.21 1.63 1.29
CA ILE A 282 3.69 1.69 1.19
C ILE A 282 4.27 0.31 0.84
N LYS A 283 3.74 -0.77 1.45
CA LYS A 283 4.12 -2.14 1.08
C LYS A 283 3.83 -2.41 -0.40
N LEU A 284 2.62 -2.05 -0.86
CA LEU A 284 2.24 -2.18 -2.27
C LEU A 284 3.20 -1.41 -3.20
N ALA A 285 3.50 -0.14 -2.87
CA ALA A 285 4.43 0.68 -3.66
C ALA A 285 5.82 0.04 -3.79
N SER A 286 6.31 -0.64 -2.75
CA SER A 286 7.63 -1.30 -2.81
C SER A 286 7.69 -2.46 -3.82
N PHE A 287 6.59 -3.18 -4.04
CA PHE A 287 6.52 -4.22 -5.07
C PHE A 287 6.45 -3.64 -6.48
N LEU A 288 5.81 -2.47 -6.64
CA LEU A 288 5.76 -1.79 -7.94
C LEU A 288 7.13 -1.27 -8.41
N ILE A 289 8.06 -0.99 -7.49
CA ILE A 289 9.42 -0.51 -7.82
C ILE A 289 10.23 -1.59 -8.53
N ASN A 290 10.12 -2.83 -8.08
CA ASN A 290 10.93 -3.95 -8.60
C ASN A 290 10.47 -4.44 -9.97
N GLY A 291 9.22 -4.15 -10.35
CA GLY A 291 8.66 -4.39 -11.69
C GLY A 291 8.81 -5.84 -12.18
N ASN A 292 9.20 -6.00 -13.45
CA ASN A 292 9.29 -7.30 -14.14
C ASN A 292 10.41 -8.25 -13.62
N ASN A 293 11.19 -7.86 -12.63
CA ASN A 293 12.27 -8.66 -12.08
C ASN A 293 11.84 -9.57 -10.92
N GLU A 294 10.59 -9.51 -10.50
CA GLU A 294 10.08 -10.35 -9.42
C GLU A 294 9.49 -11.67 -9.97
N LYS A 295 9.58 -12.70 -9.15
CA LYS A 295 8.97 -14.01 -9.43
C LYS A 295 7.45 -13.86 -9.49
N PRO A 296 6.73 -14.63 -10.35
CA PRO A 296 5.27 -14.64 -10.33
C PRO A 296 4.74 -14.90 -8.92
N THR A 297 4.06 -13.90 -8.36
CA THR A 297 3.62 -13.86 -6.96
C THR A 297 2.10 -13.79 -6.88
N LEU A 298 1.52 -14.50 -5.93
CA LEU A 298 0.14 -14.31 -5.52
C LEU A 298 0.09 -13.30 -4.39
N PHE A 299 -0.40 -12.10 -4.67
CA PHE A 299 -0.63 -11.06 -3.66
C PHE A 299 -2.02 -11.21 -3.04
N ILE A 300 -2.08 -11.13 -1.73
CA ILE A 300 -3.32 -11.16 -0.97
C ILE A 300 -3.46 -9.85 -0.21
N PHE A 301 -4.54 -9.13 -0.46
CA PHE A 301 -4.88 -7.87 0.19
C PHE A 301 -6.09 -8.05 1.08
N ASP A 302 -5.99 -7.57 2.32
CA ASP A 302 -7.08 -7.62 3.30
C ASP A 302 -7.64 -6.21 3.51
N GLU A 303 -8.88 -6.00 3.06
CA GLU A 303 -9.65 -4.75 3.11
C GLU A 303 -8.83 -3.49 2.74
N PRO A 304 -8.19 -3.46 1.56
CA PRO A 304 -7.26 -2.39 1.20
C PRO A 304 -7.92 -1.02 0.98
N THR A 305 -9.26 -0.95 0.87
CA THR A 305 -9.98 0.32 0.70
C THR A 305 -10.40 0.99 2.00
N THR A 306 -10.19 0.33 3.14
CA THR A 306 -10.61 0.86 4.45
C THR A 306 -10.06 2.27 4.69
N GLY A 307 -10.97 3.23 4.89
CA GLY A 307 -10.63 4.65 5.12
C GLY A 307 -10.19 5.42 3.89
N LEU A 308 -10.32 4.86 2.67
CA LEU A 308 -9.98 5.55 1.43
C LEU A 308 -11.16 6.40 0.90
N HIS A 309 -10.79 7.52 0.28
CA HIS A 309 -11.70 8.28 -0.56
C HIS A 309 -11.82 7.62 -1.95
N PHE A 310 -12.95 7.76 -2.63
CA PHE A 310 -13.20 7.19 -3.98
C PHE A 310 -12.07 7.47 -4.98
N HIS A 311 -11.47 8.66 -4.91
CA HIS A 311 -10.34 9.02 -5.75
C HIS A 311 -9.10 8.14 -5.51
N ASP A 312 -8.84 7.78 -4.25
CA ASP A 312 -7.69 6.96 -3.87
C ASP A 312 -7.93 5.48 -4.17
N ILE A 313 -9.20 5.02 -4.11
CA ILE A 313 -9.59 3.68 -4.58
C ILE A 313 -9.23 3.52 -6.07
N ASN A 314 -9.50 4.54 -6.90
CA ASN A 314 -9.13 4.49 -8.32
C ASN A 314 -7.61 4.39 -8.54
N LYS A 315 -6.79 5.05 -7.70
CA LYS A 315 -5.33 4.91 -7.76
C LYS A 315 -4.88 3.50 -7.35
N LEU A 316 -5.48 2.97 -6.28
CA LEU A 316 -5.21 1.61 -5.81
C LEU A 316 -5.53 0.56 -6.88
N LEU A 317 -6.66 0.68 -7.56
CA LEU A 317 -7.05 -0.23 -8.64
C LEU A 317 -6.06 -0.18 -9.82
N LYS A 318 -5.55 1.01 -10.18
CA LYS A 318 -4.48 1.13 -11.19
C LYS A 318 -3.18 0.43 -10.75
N ALA A 319 -2.84 0.50 -9.47
CA ALA A 319 -1.69 -0.22 -8.93
C ALA A 319 -1.89 -1.74 -8.98
N PHE A 320 -3.10 -2.24 -8.72
CA PHE A 320 -3.46 -3.66 -8.91
C PHE A 320 -3.35 -4.07 -10.37
N ASP A 321 -3.84 -3.27 -11.29
CA ASP A 321 -3.68 -3.50 -12.74
C ASP A 321 -2.21 -3.60 -13.14
N ALA A 322 -1.36 -2.74 -12.59
CA ALA A 322 0.07 -2.78 -12.86
C ALA A 322 0.72 -4.08 -12.35
N LEU A 323 0.36 -4.58 -11.16
CA LEU A 323 0.83 -5.88 -10.66
C LEU A 323 0.41 -7.03 -11.57
N ILE A 324 -0.87 -7.07 -12.00
CA ILE A 324 -1.37 -8.13 -12.88
C ILE A 324 -0.66 -8.09 -14.24
N ASN A 325 -0.47 -6.90 -14.81
CA ASN A 325 0.24 -6.73 -16.07
C ASN A 325 1.72 -7.14 -15.99
N ASN A 326 2.30 -7.13 -14.79
CA ASN A 326 3.65 -7.66 -14.52
C ASN A 326 3.65 -9.19 -14.28
N GLY A 327 2.53 -9.89 -14.50
CA GLY A 327 2.44 -11.35 -14.40
C GLY A 327 2.10 -11.88 -13.00
N HIS A 328 1.66 -11.03 -12.09
CA HIS A 328 1.23 -11.44 -10.76
C HIS A 328 -0.27 -11.79 -10.71
N SER A 329 -0.70 -12.43 -9.63
CA SER A 329 -2.10 -12.77 -9.35
C SER A 329 -2.54 -12.09 -8.07
N LEU A 330 -3.81 -11.67 -7.99
CA LEU A 330 -4.33 -10.97 -6.82
C LEU A 330 -5.54 -11.68 -6.23
N ILE A 331 -5.56 -11.79 -4.90
CA ILE A 331 -6.75 -12.04 -4.09
C ILE A 331 -6.97 -10.78 -3.26
N VAL A 332 -8.19 -10.25 -3.30
CA VAL A 332 -8.58 -9.07 -2.52
C VAL A 332 -9.80 -9.44 -1.68
N ILE A 333 -9.68 -9.38 -0.36
CA ILE A 333 -10.83 -9.48 0.54
C ILE A 333 -11.45 -8.09 0.59
N GLU A 334 -12.69 -7.95 0.11
CA GLU A 334 -13.34 -6.65 0.03
C GLU A 334 -14.86 -6.71 0.05
N HIS A 335 -15.47 -5.61 0.48
CA HIS A 335 -16.90 -5.34 0.41
C HIS A 335 -17.23 -4.01 -0.26
N ASP A 336 -16.23 -3.27 -0.69
CA ASP A 336 -16.43 -2.02 -1.43
C ASP A 336 -16.97 -2.33 -2.84
N PRO A 337 -18.18 -1.81 -3.21
CA PRO A 337 -18.80 -2.10 -4.51
C PRO A 337 -17.94 -1.64 -5.69
N ASP A 338 -17.14 -0.58 -5.52
CA ASP A 338 -16.29 -0.06 -6.58
C ASP A 338 -15.13 -1.02 -6.89
N VAL A 339 -14.64 -1.78 -5.90
CA VAL A 339 -13.64 -2.84 -6.10
C VAL A 339 -14.29 -4.10 -6.66
N ILE A 340 -15.44 -4.50 -6.10
CA ILE A 340 -16.16 -5.71 -6.53
C ILE A 340 -16.54 -5.63 -8.01
N LYS A 341 -17.10 -4.51 -8.45
CA LYS A 341 -17.55 -4.34 -9.85
C LYS A 341 -16.42 -4.36 -10.89
N VAL A 342 -15.16 -4.12 -10.49
CA VAL A 342 -14.00 -4.15 -11.39
C VAL A 342 -13.21 -5.46 -11.33
N ALA A 343 -13.57 -6.38 -10.44
CA ALA A 343 -12.95 -7.70 -10.32
C ALA A 343 -13.05 -8.51 -11.61
N ASP A 344 -12.06 -9.36 -11.90
CA ASP A 344 -12.15 -10.33 -12.99
C ASP A 344 -12.93 -11.59 -12.56
N TRP A 345 -12.84 -11.93 -11.27
CA TRP A 345 -13.49 -13.08 -10.66
C TRP A 345 -13.91 -12.77 -9.23
N ILE A 346 -15.05 -13.28 -8.82
CA ILE A 346 -15.58 -13.14 -7.46
C ILE A 346 -15.77 -14.54 -6.85
N ILE A 347 -15.49 -14.65 -5.56
CA ILE A 347 -15.83 -15.78 -4.69
C ILE A 347 -16.66 -15.19 -3.55
N ASP A 348 -17.96 -15.45 -3.57
CA ASP A 348 -18.89 -14.95 -2.56
C ASP A 348 -19.16 -16.02 -1.50
N LEU A 349 -18.87 -15.68 -0.23
CA LEU A 349 -19.01 -16.55 0.92
C LEU A 349 -20.19 -16.12 1.78
N GLY A 350 -21.00 -17.09 2.18
CA GLY A 350 -22.19 -16.82 2.98
C GLY A 350 -22.95 -18.09 3.36
N PRO A 351 -24.32 -18.02 3.34
CA PRO A 351 -25.11 -16.80 3.12
C PRO A 351 -25.08 -15.81 4.29
N GLU A 352 -24.78 -16.27 5.52
CA GLU A 352 -24.71 -15.47 6.73
C GLU A 352 -23.35 -15.62 7.42
N GLY A 353 -23.16 -15.02 8.61
CA GLY A 353 -21.97 -15.16 9.45
C GLY A 353 -22.09 -16.34 10.44
N GLY A 354 -20.94 -16.74 11.02
CA GLY A 354 -20.85 -17.79 12.03
C GLY A 354 -21.27 -19.15 11.49
N ASP A 355 -22.04 -19.91 12.27
CA ASP A 355 -22.47 -21.27 11.94
C ASP A 355 -23.36 -21.37 10.70
N LYS A 356 -24.03 -20.29 10.35
CA LYS A 356 -24.86 -20.20 9.14
C LYS A 356 -24.09 -19.79 7.89
N GLY A 357 -22.83 -19.40 8.03
CA GLY A 357 -21.90 -19.09 6.96
C GLY A 357 -21.05 -20.30 6.54
N GLY A 358 -19.89 -20.00 5.94
CA GLY A 358 -18.86 -20.99 5.64
C GLY A 358 -19.12 -21.80 4.37
N THR A 359 -20.05 -21.38 3.53
CA THR A 359 -20.30 -21.97 2.21
C THR A 359 -20.02 -20.99 1.09
N ILE A 360 -19.78 -21.48 -0.10
CA ILE A 360 -19.74 -20.65 -1.31
C ILE A 360 -21.17 -20.43 -1.78
N VAL A 361 -21.59 -19.16 -1.82
CA VAL A 361 -22.89 -18.76 -2.37
C VAL A 361 -22.82 -18.71 -3.88
N ALA A 362 -21.79 -18.06 -4.41
CA ALA A 362 -21.58 -17.92 -5.84
C ALA A 362 -20.11 -17.75 -6.20
N THR A 363 -19.75 -18.13 -7.42
CA THR A 363 -18.43 -17.80 -8.03
C THR A 363 -18.63 -17.45 -9.49
N GLY A 364 -17.95 -16.43 -9.97
CA GLY A 364 -18.08 -16.00 -11.36
C GLY A 364 -17.53 -14.60 -11.59
N THR A 365 -17.79 -14.05 -12.77
CA THR A 365 -17.56 -12.61 -13.02
C THR A 365 -18.62 -11.78 -12.26
N PRO A 366 -18.37 -10.49 -12.02
CA PRO A 366 -19.37 -9.62 -11.39
C PRO A 366 -20.75 -9.69 -12.05
N GLU A 367 -20.80 -9.76 -13.38
CA GLU A 367 -22.05 -9.86 -14.13
C GLU A 367 -22.80 -11.16 -13.81
N GLN A 368 -22.09 -12.29 -13.68
CA GLN A 368 -22.68 -13.58 -13.32
C GLN A 368 -23.19 -13.60 -11.88
N ILE A 369 -22.46 -12.96 -10.95
CA ILE A 369 -22.89 -12.84 -9.56
C ILE A 369 -24.19 -12.04 -9.43
N CYS A 370 -24.37 -10.98 -10.20
CA CYS A 370 -25.60 -10.18 -10.21
C CYS A 370 -26.86 -10.98 -10.60
N GLU A 371 -26.71 -12.13 -11.23
CA GLU A 371 -27.82 -13.03 -11.60
C GLU A 371 -28.20 -14.01 -10.47
N VAL A 372 -27.36 -14.14 -9.43
CA VAL A 372 -27.55 -15.07 -8.31
C VAL A 372 -28.38 -14.41 -7.22
N LYS A 373 -29.59 -14.89 -6.99
CA LYS A 373 -30.56 -14.30 -6.03
C LYS A 373 -30.12 -14.42 -4.56
N GLU A 374 -29.31 -15.42 -4.24
CA GLU A 374 -28.81 -15.72 -2.90
C GLU A 374 -27.58 -14.89 -2.53
N SER A 375 -26.96 -14.18 -3.48
CA SER A 375 -25.84 -13.26 -3.27
C SER A 375 -26.39 -11.87 -2.91
N TYR A 376 -25.82 -11.23 -1.86
CA TYR A 376 -26.25 -9.92 -1.38
C TYR A 376 -25.58 -8.78 -2.15
#